data_a10b570b6f6b91b13591f44e2a8d742f
#
_entry.id   a10b570b6f6b91b13591f44e2a8d742f
#
_cell.length_a   1.000
_cell.length_b   1.000
_cell.length_c   1.000
_cell.angle_alpha   90.00
_cell.angle_beta   90.00
_cell.angle_gamma   90.00
#
_symmetry.space_group_name_H-M   'P 1'
#
loop_
_entity.id
_entity.type
_entity.pdbx_description
1 polymer ?
#
loop_
_entity_poly.entity_id
_entity_poly.type
_entity_poly.pdbx_seq_one_letter_code
_entity_poly.pdbx_strand_id
1 'polypeptide(L)'
;NTKTLQGRPFLYFTYGAAVTEVIIDKLTGENKILQVDIIHDVGNSINKRIDKGQIEGGYIQGLGWLTTEEVSWKSNGVLTTHSPSTYKIPTAGETPFKFNVEIYDRGFNKEKVINRSKAVGEPPFMLAISSFIALKDAVYNANKGKNSENLIAPATAENILKSLH
;
A
#
# COMPACT_ATOMS: atom_id res chain seq x y z
N ASN A 1 16.80 2.21 26.19
CA ASN A 1 18.16 1.76 26.44
C ASN A 1 18.59 0.78 25.33
N THR A 2 19.52 1.21 24.48
CA THR A 2 19.99 0.44 23.32
C THR A 2 20.76 -0.85 23.69
N LYS A 3 21.33 -0.93 24.88
CA LYS A 3 22.07 -2.12 25.35
C LYS A 3 21.17 -3.21 25.87
N THR A 4 20.04 -2.84 26.51
CA THR A 4 19.12 -3.81 27.12
C THR A 4 17.88 -4.05 26.24
N LEU A 5 17.70 -3.30 25.16
CA LEU A 5 16.52 -3.25 24.32
C LEU A 5 15.22 -3.02 25.11
N GLN A 6 15.34 -2.38 26.28
CA GLN A 6 14.23 -2.05 27.16
C GLN A 6 13.92 -0.58 27.13
N GLY A 7 12.66 -0.24 27.23
CA GLY A 7 12.15 1.13 27.25
C GLY A 7 10.97 1.30 26.32
N ARG A 8 10.64 2.56 26.02
CA ARG A 8 9.55 2.95 25.13
C ARG A 8 10.13 3.30 23.75
N PRO A 9 10.15 2.37 22.79
CA PRO A 9 10.78 2.60 21.48
C PRO A 9 9.98 3.58 20.61
N PHE A 10 8.66 3.69 20.81
CA PHE A 10 7.77 4.56 20.05
C PHE A 10 7.08 5.58 20.95
N LEU A 11 7.03 6.83 20.50
CA LEU A 11 6.34 7.89 21.22
C LEU A 11 4.81 7.70 21.17
N TYR A 12 4.28 7.38 19.99
CA TYR A 12 2.85 7.17 19.75
C TYR A 12 2.66 6.21 18.58
N PHE A 13 1.42 5.80 18.39
CA PHE A 13 1.00 4.96 17.26
C PHE A 13 0.02 5.74 16.39
N THR A 14 0.09 5.48 15.09
CA THR A 14 -0.83 6.00 14.09
C THR A 14 -1.73 4.86 13.63
N TYR A 15 -3.02 5.11 13.57
CA TYR A 15 -4.02 4.10 13.20
C TYR A 15 -4.66 4.47 11.88
N GLY A 16 -4.99 3.47 11.09
CA GLY A 16 -5.73 3.62 9.86
C GLY A 16 -6.39 2.31 9.46
N ALA A 17 -7.40 2.42 8.62
CA ALA A 17 -8.04 1.29 7.97
C ALA A 17 -8.25 1.61 6.50
N ALA A 18 -8.15 0.59 5.66
CA ALA A 18 -8.42 0.70 4.23
C ALA A 18 -9.24 -0.49 3.74
N VAL A 19 -10.15 -0.22 2.83
CA VAL A 19 -10.90 -1.25 2.09
C VAL A 19 -10.67 -1.00 0.61
N THR A 20 -10.40 -2.07 -0.14
CA THR A 20 -10.06 -1.99 -1.55
C THR A 20 -10.92 -2.94 -2.37
N GLU A 21 -11.43 -2.44 -3.49
CA GLU A 21 -12.08 -3.22 -4.53
C GLU A 21 -11.18 -3.30 -5.76
N VAL A 22 -11.02 -4.51 -6.30
CA VAL A 22 -10.15 -4.78 -7.45
C VAL A 22 -10.86 -5.60 -8.51
N ILE A 23 -10.32 -5.56 -9.74
CA ILE A 23 -10.67 -6.48 -10.81
C ILE A 23 -9.38 -7.05 -11.42
N ILE A 24 -9.41 -8.32 -11.80
CA ILE A 24 -8.34 -8.98 -12.55
C ILE A 24 -8.87 -9.51 -13.88
N ASP A 25 -8.06 -9.42 -14.93
CA ASP A 25 -8.30 -10.11 -16.17
C ASP A 25 -7.65 -11.50 -16.12
N LYS A 26 -8.46 -12.54 -16.28
CA LYS A 26 -8.01 -13.93 -16.18
C LYS A 26 -7.18 -14.41 -17.37
N LEU A 27 -7.21 -13.69 -18.49
CA LEU A 27 -6.49 -14.05 -19.72
C LEU A 27 -5.13 -13.33 -19.77
N THR A 28 -5.07 -12.10 -19.30
CA THR A 28 -3.85 -11.27 -19.38
C THR A 28 -3.12 -11.14 -18.05
N GLY A 29 -3.79 -11.38 -16.92
CA GLY A 29 -3.27 -11.12 -15.57
C GLY A 29 -3.30 -9.64 -15.20
N GLU A 30 -3.76 -8.74 -16.08
CA GLU A 30 -3.91 -7.33 -15.74
C GLU A 30 -4.85 -7.14 -14.57
N ASN A 31 -4.54 -6.19 -13.72
CA ASN A 31 -5.38 -5.82 -12.59
C ASN A 31 -5.68 -4.32 -12.60
N LYS A 32 -6.78 -3.94 -11.98
CA LYS A 32 -7.13 -2.54 -11.70
C LYS A 32 -7.69 -2.41 -10.30
N ILE A 33 -7.29 -1.34 -9.64
CA ILE A 33 -7.89 -0.92 -8.38
C ILE A 33 -9.09 -0.04 -8.71
N LEU A 34 -10.29 -0.54 -8.42
CA LEU A 34 -11.54 0.14 -8.75
C LEU A 34 -11.90 1.20 -7.72
N GLN A 35 -11.79 0.84 -6.45
CA GLN A 35 -12.13 1.73 -5.34
C GLN A 35 -11.20 1.48 -4.15
N VAL A 36 -10.83 2.55 -3.49
CA VAL A 36 -10.16 2.53 -2.19
C VAL A 36 -10.82 3.52 -1.28
N ASP A 37 -11.20 3.04 -0.10
CA ASP A 37 -11.72 3.85 1.00
C ASP A 37 -10.74 3.78 2.16
N ILE A 38 -10.23 4.93 2.60
CA ILE A 38 -9.27 5.05 3.69
C ILE A 38 -9.84 5.96 4.77
N ILE A 39 -9.72 5.53 6.02
CA ILE A 39 -9.82 6.38 7.19
C ILE A 39 -8.50 6.34 7.96
N HIS A 40 -7.95 7.52 8.30
CA HIS A 40 -6.62 7.61 8.88
C HIS A 40 -6.55 8.63 10.02
N ASP A 41 -5.91 8.24 11.12
CA ASP A 41 -5.69 9.08 12.29
C ASP A 41 -4.40 9.89 12.14
N VAL A 42 -4.54 11.19 11.99
CA VAL A 42 -3.42 12.15 11.93
C VAL A 42 -3.27 12.96 13.23
N GLY A 43 -3.96 12.55 14.30
CA GLY A 43 -4.10 13.39 15.50
C GLY A 43 -4.86 14.68 15.17
N ASN A 44 -4.46 15.78 15.80
CA ASN A 44 -4.96 17.10 15.37
C ASN A 44 -4.27 17.51 14.07
N SER A 45 -4.99 17.51 12.98
CA SER A 45 -4.48 17.93 11.67
C SER A 45 -3.96 19.37 11.72
N ILE A 46 -2.75 19.59 11.23
CA ILE A 46 -2.19 20.94 11.04
C ILE A 46 -2.75 21.57 9.77
N ASN A 47 -2.90 20.76 8.72
CA ASN A 47 -3.50 21.16 7.44
C ASN A 47 -4.16 19.96 6.77
N LYS A 48 -5.48 19.89 6.85
CA LYS A 48 -6.26 18.75 6.34
C LYS A 48 -6.03 18.45 4.86
N ARG A 49 -5.76 19.48 4.04
CA ARG A 49 -5.51 19.29 2.60
C ARG A 49 -4.15 18.63 2.37
N ILE A 50 -3.13 19.06 3.09
CA ILE A 50 -1.80 18.46 3.01
C ILE A 50 -1.86 17.04 3.57
N ASP A 51 -2.48 16.83 4.72
CA ASP A 51 -2.58 15.52 5.35
C ASP A 51 -3.28 14.49 4.44
N LYS A 52 -4.37 14.88 3.77
CA LYS A 52 -5.02 14.02 2.76
C LYS A 52 -4.07 13.68 1.61
N GLY A 53 -3.39 14.66 1.04
CA GLY A 53 -2.42 14.42 -0.03
C GLY A 53 -1.26 13.51 0.41
N GLN A 54 -0.83 13.57 1.66
CA GLN A 54 0.17 12.65 2.21
C GLN A 54 -0.38 11.22 2.36
N ILE A 55 -1.62 11.07 2.80
CA ILE A 55 -2.27 9.76 2.89
C ILE A 55 -2.39 9.12 1.50
N GLU A 56 -2.88 9.88 0.53
CA GLU A 56 -2.99 9.46 -0.87
C GLU A 56 -1.63 9.05 -1.44
N GLY A 57 -0.63 9.91 -1.28
CA GLY A 57 0.73 9.66 -1.77
C GLY A 57 1.40 8.45 -1.12
N GLY A 58 1.28 8.30 0.19
CA GLY A 58 1.82 7.15 0.91
C GLY A 58 1.16 5.84 0.49
N TYR A 59 -0.16 5.84 0.31
CA TYR A 59 -0.88 4.67 -0.19
C TYR A 59 -0.45 4.27 -1.60
N ILE A 60 -0.35 5.23 -2.54
CA ILE A 60 0.07 4.95 -3.92
C ILE A 60 1.49 4.40 -3.97
N GLN A 61 2.39 4.90 -3.14
CA GLN A 61 3.74 4.34 -3.01
C GLN A 61 3.68 2.87 -2.56
N GLY A 62 2.91 2.55 -1.54
CA GLY A 62 2.72 1.18 -1.09
C GLY A 62 2.04 0.28 -2.14
N LEU A 63 1.10 0.83 -2.90
CA LEU A 63 0.45 0.13 -4.01
C LEU A 63 1.48 -0.28 -5.07
N GLY A 64 2.38 0.64 -5.46
CA GLY A 64 3.44 0.35 -6.41
C GLY A 64 4.33 -0.80 -5.96
N TRP A 65 4.77 -0.76 -4.72
CA TRP A 65 5.60 -1.81 -4.11
C TRP A 65 4.91 -3.20 -4.16
N LEU A 66 3.61 -3.23 -4.04
CA LEU A 66 2.84 -4.48 -4.02
C LEU A 66 2.35 -4.94 -5.40
N THR A 67 2.46 -4.10 -6.45
CA THR A 67 1.86 -4.41 -7.76
C THR A 67 2.79 -4.26 -8.95
N THR A 68 3.60 -3.21 -9.04
CA THR A 68 4.36 -2.88 -10.25
C THR A 68 5.87 -2.79 -10.05
N GLU A 69 6.33 -2.52 -8.83
CA GLU A 69 7.74 -2.29 -8.54
C GLU A 69 8.48 -3.63 -8.37
N GLU A 70 8.95 -4.17 -9.46
CA GLU A 70 9.70 -5.42 -9.48
C GLU A 70 11.21 -5.15 -9.45
N VAL A 71 11.92 -5.86 -8.59
CA VAL A 71 13.38 -5.80 -8.48
C VAL A 71 13.99 -7.06 -9.05
N SER A 72 14.86 -6.92 -10.04
CA SER A 72 15.45 -8.03 -10.77
C SER A 72 16.96 -7.91 -10.87
N TRP A 73 17.68 -9.03 -10.73
CA TRP A 73 19.14 -9.13 -10.84
C TRP A 73 19.54 -10.17 -11.88
N LYS A 74 20.66 -9.91 -12.54
CA LYS A 74 21.36 -10.94 -13.32
C LYS A 74 21.99 -11.98 -12.38
N SER A 75 22.36 -13.13 -12.92
CA SER A 75 23.03 -14.21 -12.17
C SER A 75 24.35 -13.78 -11.52
N ASN A 76 25.00 -12.75 -12.04
CA ASN A 76 26.23 -12.16 -11.49
C ASN A 76 25.97 -11.06 -10.42
N GLY A 77 24.74 -10.87 -9.99
CA GLY A 77 24.37 -9.89 -8.95
C GLY A 77 24.18 -8.44 -9.44
N VAL A 78 24.25 -8.18 -10.75
CA VAL A 78 24.02 -6.85 -11.30
C VAL A 78 22.52 -6.56 -11.32
N LEU A 79 22.10 -5.46 -10.68
CA LEU A 79 20.72 -4.99 -10.70
C LEU A 79 20.31 -4.57 -12.11
N THR A 80 19.20 -5.09 -12.62
CA THR A 80 18.66 -4.76 -13.94
C THR A 80 17.62 -3.67 -13.91
N THR A 81 16.88 -3.55 -12.82
CA THR A 81 15.82 -2.56 -12.60
C THR A 81 16.35 -1.35 -11.83
N HIS A 82 17.30 -0.63 -12.42
CA HIS A 82 18.06 0.45 -11.76
C HIS A 82 17.75 1.85 -12.30
N SER A 83 16.74 2.00 -13.14
CA SER A 83 16.40 3.28 -13.76
C SER A 83 14.89 3.44 -13.89
N PRO A 84 14.37 4.67 -14.07
CA PRO A 84 12.93 4.91 -14.27
C PRO A 84 12.32 4.16 -15.45
N SER A 85 13.12 3.78 -16.45
CA SER A 85 12.67 3.00 -17.60
C SER A 85 12.54 1.50 -17.33
N THR A 86 13.17 1.00 -16.27
CA THR A 86 13.22 -0.44 -15.94
C THR A 86 12.58 -0.77 -14.59
N TYR A 87 12.45 0.21 -13.70
CA TYR A 87 11.78 0.09 -12.40
C TYR A 87 10.49 0.90 -12.42
N LYS A 88 9.36 0.21 -12.51
CA LYS A 88 8.07 0.85 -12.75
C LYS A 88 7.39 1.27 -11.45
N ILE A 89 7.44 2.56 -11.14
CA ILE A 89 6.58 3.17 -10.12
C ILE A 89 5.18 3.42 -10.67
N PRO A 90 4.14 3.49 -9.83
CA PRO A 90 2.79 3.83 -10.28
C PRO A 90 2.73 5.18 -10.99
N THR A 91 2.01 5.21 -12.10
CA THR A 91 1.69 6.44 -12.83
C THR A 91 0.33 6.98 -12.42
N ALA A 92 -0.02 8.19 -12.88
CA ALA A 92 -1.34 8.77 -12.63
C ALA A 92 -2.50 7.89 -13.15
N GLY A 93 -2.26 7.09 -14.20
CA GLY A 93 -3.26 6.17 -14.75
C GLY A 93 -3.52 4.92 -13.91
N GLU A 94 -2.66 4.64 -12.95
CA GLU A 94 -2.76 3.48 -12.04
C GLU A 94 -3.37 3.86 -10.68
N THR A 95 -3.73 5.14 -10.50
CA THR A 95 -4.49 5.56 -9.30
C THR A 95 -5.86 4.90 -9.29
N PRO A 96 -6.40 4.58 -8.10
CA PRO A 96 -7.75 4.03 -7.99
C PRO A 96 -8.80 4.90 -8.70
N PHE A 97 -9.74 4.28 -9.40
CA PHE A 97 -10.80 5.01 -10.10
C PHE A 97 -11.66 5.85 -9.12
N LYS A 98 -11.93 5.29 -7.94
CA LYS A 98 -12.49 6.00 -6.81
C LYS A 98 -11.50 5.94 -5.65
N PHE A 99 -11.04 7.07 -5.19
CA PHE A 99 -10.08 7.18 -4.11
C PHE A 99 -10.61 8.10 -3.02
N ASN A 100 -11.20 7.51 -1.99
CA ASN A 100 -11.82 8.21 -0.89
C ASN A 100 -10.89 8.19 0.33
N VAL A 101 -10.47 9.37 0.78
CA VAL A 101 -9.63 9.52 1.97
C VAL A 101 -10.35 10.38 3.00
N GLU A 102 -10.54 9.83 4.18
CA GLU A 102 -11.11 10.51 5.33
C GLU A 102 -10.10 10.58 6.47
N ILE A 103 -9.97 11.77 7.06
CA ILE A 103 -9.21 11.96 8.29
C ILE A 103 -10.12 11.65 9.47
N TYR A 104 -9.68 10.73 10.33
CA TYR A 104 -10.41 10.38 11.55
C TYR A 104 -10.54 11.59 12.47
N ASP A 105 -11.74 12.07 12.68
CA ASP A 105 -12.05 13.33 13.37
C ASP A 105 -11.85 13.28 14.89
N ARG A 106 -11.80 12.07 15.48
CA ARG A 106 -11.56 11.84 16.92
C ARG A 106 -10.11 11.48 17.21
N GLY A 107 -9.23 11.65 16.22
CA GLY A 107 -7.80 11.40 16.38
C GLY A 107 -7.18 12.33 17.42
N PHE A 108 -6.44 11.78 18.36
CA PHE A 108 -5.77 12.55 19.40
C PHE A 108 -4.42 11.96 19.75
N ASN A 109 -3.40 12.81 19.77
CA ASN A 109 -2.08 12.43 20.25
C ASN A 109 -1.92 12.86 21.72
N LYS A 110 -1.72 11.88 22.59
CA LYS A 110 -1.47 12.12 24.02
C LYS A 110 -0.13 12.77 24.28
N GLU A 111 0.84 12.63 23.38
CA GLU A 111 2.16 13.20 23.51
C GLU A 111 2.16 14.71 23.24
N LYS A 112 3.08 15.41 23.88
CA LYS A 112 3.28 16.86 23.71
C LYS A 112 4.11 17.15 22.45
N VAL A 113 3.53 16.90 21.29
CA VAL A 113 4.06 17.24 19.98
C VAL A 113 3.38 18.48 19.43
N ILE A 114 3.89 19.05 18.34
CA ILE A 114 3.30 20.22 17.68
C ILE A 114 1.84 19.92 17.33
N ASN A 115 0.94 20.77 17.80
CA ASN A 115 -0.50 20.67 17.60
C ASN A 115 -1.13 19.31 17.97
N ARG A 116 -0.47 18.46 18.75
CA ARG A 116 -0.94 17.10 19.01
C ARG A 116 -1.16 16.31 17.72
N SER A 117 -0.46 16.63 16.65
CA SER A 117 -0.51 15.91 15.37
C SER A 117 0.20 14.58 15.45
N LYS A 118 0.01 13.74 14.44
CA LYS A 118 0.73 12.49 14.24
C LYS A 118 1.43 12.49 12.88
N ALA A 119 2.43 11.65 12.73
CA ALA A 119 3.07 11.43 11.43
C ALA A 119 2.06 10.92 10.41
N VAL A 120 2.12 11.43 9.19
CA VAL A 120 1.15 11.13 8.13
C VAL A 120 1.79 10.76 6.79
N GLY A 121 3.07 11.03 6.59
CA GLY A 121 3.74 10.77 5.32
C GLY A 121 3.95 9.27 5.03
N GLU A 122 4.47 8.52 6.01
CA GLU A 122 4.80 7.10 5.84
C GLU A 122 3.74 6.13 6.39
N PRO A 123 3.03 6.38 7.50
CA PRO A 123 2.08 5.41 8.04
C PRO A 123 1.02 4.91 7.05
N PRO A 124 0.48 5.73 6.14
CA PRO A 124 -0.49 5.29 5.13
C PRO A 124 0.04 4.26 4.13
N PHE A 125 1.37 4.17 3.96
CA PHE A 125 2.02 3.20 3.08
C PHE A 125 1.53 1.76 3.33
N MET A 126 1.43 1.35 4.59
CA MET A 126 1.00 0.01 4.97
C MET A 126 -0.46 -0.28 4.64
N LEU A 127 -1.30 0.73 4.45
CA LEU A 127 -2.70 0.55 4.09
C LEU A 127 -2.88 -0.04 2.68
N ALA A 128 -1.87 0.10 1.80
CA ALA A 128 -1.85 -0.53 0.48
C ALA A 128 -1.86 -2.07 0.52
N ILE A 129 -1.56 -2.68 1.66
CA ILE A 129 -1.71 -4.13 1.87
C ILE A 129 -3.16 -4.56 1.59
N SER A 130 -4.15 -3.70 1.82
CA SER A 130 -5.55 -3.98 1.48
C SER A 130 -5.74 -4.31 0.00
N SER A 131 -5.01 -3.63 -0.91
CA SER A 131 -5.04 -3.94 -2.35
C SER A 131 -4.46 -5.31 -2.67
N PHE A 132 -3.33 -5.65 -2.04
CA PHE A 132 -2.71 -6.95 -2.27
C PHE A 132 -3.59 -8.10 -1.77
N ILE A 133 -4.23 -7.93 -0.62
CA ILE A 133 -5.18 -8.92 -0.09
C ILE A 133 -6.41 -9.02 -0.99
N ALA A 134 -6.94 -7.90 -1.50
CA ALA A 134 -8.04 -7.92 -2.45
C ALA A 134 -7.67 -8.64 -3.77
N LEU A 135 -6.43 -8.47 -4.27
CA LEU A 135 -5.92 -9.22 -5.42
C LEU A 135 -5.81 -10.72 -5.13
N LYS A 136 -5.34 -11.09 -3.94
CA LYS A 136 -5.35 -12.52 -3.52
C LYS A 136 -6.75 -13.09 -3.47
N ASP A 137 -7.72 -12.33 -2.96
CA ASP A 137 -9.12 -12.74 -2.92
C ASP A 137 -9.72 -12.87 -4.34
N ALA A 138 -9.37 -11.94 -5.24
CA ALA A 138 -9.76 -12.02 -6.65
C ALA A 138 -9.21 -13.29 -7.33
N VAL A 139 -7.94 -13.64 -7.10
CA VAL A 139 -7.33 -14.90 -7.59
C VAL A 139 -8.04 -16.12 -7.00
N TYR A 140 -8.30 -16.10 -5.69
CA TYR A 140 -9.05 -17.18 -5.02
C TYR A 140 -10.42 -17.43 -5.65
N ASN A 141 -11.18 -16.36 -5.87
CA ASN A 141 -12.51 -16.45 -6.49
C ASN A 141 -12.42 -16.88 -7.96
N ALA A 142 -11.43 -16.41 -8.71
CA ALA A 142 -11.19 -16.81 -10.10
C ALA A 142 -10.87 -18.31 -10.23
N ASN A 143 -10.21 -18.90 -9.26
CA ASN A 143 -9.78 -20.29 -9.19
C ASN A 143 -10.72 -21.20 -8.39
N LYS A 144 -11.97 -20.78 -8.16
CA LYS A 144 -12.95 -21.56 -7.40
C LYS A 144 -12.43 -22.00 -6.01
N GLY A 145 -11.75 -21.11 -5.33
CA GLY A 145 -11.27 -21.33 -3.97
C GLY A 145 -9.88 -21.97 -3.85
N LYS A 146 -9.02 -21.84 -4.86
CA LYS A 146 -7.68 -22.44 -4.85
C LYS A 146 -6.58 -21.42 -5.18
N ASN A 147 -5.36 -21.72 -4.78
CA ASN A 147 -4.09 -21.10 -5.23
C ASN A 147 -3.89 -19.61 -4.90
N SER A 148 -4.73 -18.97 -4.11
CA SER A 148 -4.51 -17.56 -3.75
C SER A 148 -3.22 -17.35 -2.93
N GLU A 149 -2.79 -18.37 -2.21
CA GLU A 149 -1.53 -18.39 -1.46
C GLU A 149 -0.30 -18.27 -2.37
N ASN A 150 -0.41 -18.68 -3.63
CA ASN A 150 0.69 -18.63 -4.60
C ASN A 150 0.95 -17.22 -5.13
N LEU A 151 0.00 -16.27 -4.98
CA LEU A 151 0.25 -14.90 -5.40
C LEU A 151 1.28 -14.25 -4.48
N ILE A 152 2.41 -13.89 -5.07
CA ILE A 152 3.53 -13.18 -4.41
C ILE A 152 3.54 -11.70 -4.82
N ALA A 153 4.11 -10.86 -3.97
CA ALA A 153 4.36 -9.47 -4.30
C ALA A 153 5.69 -9.31 -5.07
N PRO A 154 5.75 -8.38 -6.03
CA PRO A 154 4.65 -7.57 -6.54
C PRO A 154 3.65 -8.41 -7.36
N ALA A 155 2.35 -8.09 -7.26
CA ALA A 155 1.28 -8.74 -8.01
C ALA A 155 1.26 -8.24 -9.48
N THR A 156 2.35 -8.50 -10.20
CA THR A 156 2.45 -8.22 -11.63
C THR A 156 1.47 -9.11 -12.41
N ALA A 157 1.14 -8.72 -13.63
CA ALA A 157 0.29 -9.52 -14.50
C ALA A 157 0.81 -10.97 -14.65
N GLU A 158 2.13 -11.14 -14.75
CA GLU A 158 2.77 -12.45 -14.80
C GLU A 158 2.53 -13.28 -13.52
N ASN A 159 2.71 -12.65 -12.34
CA ASN A 159 2.51 -13.34 -11.06
C ASN A 159 1.03 -13.68 -10.82
N ILE A 160 0.10 -12.82 -11.26
CA ILE A 160 -1.34 -13.12 -11.23
C ILE A 160 -1.64 -14.32 -12.15
N LEU A 161 -1.16 -14.33 -13.40
CA LEU A 161 -1.38 -15.46 -14.32
C LEU A 161 -0.83 -16.78 -13.78
N LYS A 162 0.41 -16.77 -13.23
CA LYS A 162 1.01 -17.94 -12.58
C LYS A 162 0.17 -18.47 -11.41
N SER A 163 -0.54 -17.58 -10.72
CA SER A 163 -1.39 -17.95 -9.58
C SER A 163 -2.78 -18.45 -10.03
N LEU A 164 -3.17 -18.18 -11.29
CA LEU A 164 -4.45 -18.65 -11.87
C LEU A 164 -4.34 -20.06 -12.46
N HIS A 165 -3.15 -20.56 -12.66
CA HIS A 165 -2.85 -21.88 -13.24
C HIS A 165 -2.04 -22.75 -12.27
#